data_027e3aaa2b5e01bc9aa4cd8fb5d7acc9
#
_entry.id   027e3aaa2b5e01bc9aa4cd8fb5d7acc9
#
_cell.length_a   1.000
_cell.length_b   1.000
_cell.length_c   1.000
_cell.angle_alpha   90.00
_cell.angle_beta   90.00
_cell.angle_gamma   90.00
#
_symmetry.space_group_name_H-M   'P 1'
#
loop_
_entity.id
_entity.type
_entity.pdbx_description
1 polymer ?
#
loop_
_entity_poly.entity_id
_entity_poly.type
_entity_poly.pdbx_seq_one_letter_code
_entity_poly.pdbx_strand_id
1 'polypeptide(L)'
;MKKIKMKIIIPAILGFTCMLGHSQENNPVRIIIGFAAGGNGDIIARLLAEELRPVLGRNVIVENKPGAGGRLAAQTLKAAAHDGSNYMLAPDSWAIFPTILNTESQLRYKLKSDFSPVARIVSYPLGLFVSESTGVNTLKEYVEKAKTDPSIALYGSSGSGSITEFLGIVMSKEFGFKMTVVPFKGGGDVKSNLMGGQVPAGVMTPGDGLAEVGGKIKPLGFFVEERWSIAPQVPTFKEQGFNIVNGGAFSAFWTHAKTPEAERSKMEEALKKVLSKPSVQERLAKIYVRADFAEGKVLGQQVDRLINYWTPIVKESSLKAQ
;
A
#
# COMPACT_ATOMS: atom_id res chain seq x y z
N MET A 1 -13.24 -68.59 -68.84
CA MET A 1 -12.29 -67.77 -68.04
C MET A 1 -12.95 -66.40 -67.84
N LYS A 2 -13.58 -66.15 -66.63
CA LYS A 2 -14.25 -64.86 -66.26
C LYS A 2 -13.24 -64.00 -65.51
N LYS A 3 -12.95 -62.80 -66.03
CA LYS A 3 -12.08 -61.81 -65.44
C LYS A 3 -12.91 -61.04 -64.37
N ILE A 4 -12.54 -61.18 -63.11
CA ILE A 4 -13.10 -60.42 -61.97
C ILE A 4 -12.39 -59.09 -61.95
N LYS A 5 -13.17 -57.99 -62.13
CA LYS A 5 -12.69 -56.61 -61.95
C LYS A 5 -12.84 -56.22 -60.45
N MET A 6 -11.72 -56.10 -59.76
CA MET A 6 -11.64 -55.64 -58.40
C MET A 6 -11.75 -54.12 -58.40
N LYS A 7 -12.82 -53.61 -57.78
CA LYS A 7 -13.01 -52.13 -57.50
C LYS A 7 -12.28 -51.79 -56.21
N ILE A 8 -11.24 -51.02 -56.34
CA ILE A 8 -10.56 -50.40 -55.20
C ILE A 8 -11.40 -49.26 -54.67
N ILE A 9 -11.96 -49.39 -53.46
CA ILE A 9 -12.64 -48.32 -52.72
C ILE A 9 -11.57 -47.63 -51.88
N ILE A 10 -11.26 -46.37 -52.24
CA ILE A 10 -10.39 -45.49 -51.45
C ILE A 10 -11.26 -44.85 -50.36
N PRO A 11 -11.00 -45.09 -49.06
CA PRO A 11 -11.73 -44.40 -48.02
C PRO A 11 -11.24 -42.93 -47.98
N ALA A 12 -12.17 -41.98 -48.16
CA ALA A 12 -11.93 -40.56 -47.92
C ALA A 12 -11.73 -40.36 -46.42
N ILE A 13 -10.49 -40.12 -46.01
CA ILE A 13 -10.14 -39.69 -44.65
C ILE A 13 -10.61 -38.24 -44.53
N LEU A 14 -11.81 -38.04 -43.94
CA LEU A 14 -12.24 -36.72 -43.45
C LEU A 14 -11.28 -36.30 -42.31
N GLY A 15 -10.37 -35.41 -42.62
CA GLY A 15 -9.53 -34.77 -41.63
C GLY A 15 -10.39 -33.98 -40.65
N PHE A 16 -10.64 -34.57 -39.51
CA PHE A 16 -11.21 -33.89 -38.33
C PHE A 16 -10.13 -32.97 -37.76
N THR A 17 -10.03 -31.73 -38.27
CA THR A 17 -9.22 -30.70 -37.67
C THR A 17 -9.84 -30.38 -36.30
N CYS A 18 -9.32 -31.06 -35.24
CA CYS A 18 -9.52 -30.61 -33.89
C CYS A 18 -9.02 -29.17 -33.82
N MET A 19 -9.92 -28.20 -33.87
CA MET A 19 -9.66 -26.90 -33.31
C MET A 19 -9.39 -27.13 -31.82
N LEU A 20 -8.14 -27.24 -31.44
CA LEU A 20 -7.69 -26.99 -30.10
C LEU A 20 -8.04 -25.55 -29.81
N GLY A 21 -9.31 -25.33 -29.43
CA GLY A 21 -9.70 -24.12 -28.75
C GLY A 21 -8.73 -24.02 -27.57
N HIS A 22 -7.82 -23.06 -27.63
CA HIS A 22 -7.13 -22.61 -26.44
C HIS A 22 -8.26 -22.17 -25.50
N SER A 23 -8.72 -23.07 -24.63
CA SER A 23 -9.32 -22.64 -23.39
C SER A 23 -8.19 -21.86 -22.74
N GLN A 24 -8.23 -20.57 -22.89
CA GLN A 24 -7.52 -19.65 -22.02
C GLN A 24 -7.93 -20.11 -20.62
N GLU A 25 -7.11 -20.96 -20.01
CA GLU A 25 -7.31 -21.35 -18.63
C GLU A 25 -7.49 -20.05 -17.88
N ASN A 26 -8.68 -19.80 -17.40
CA ASN A 26 -9.07 -18.61 -16.66
C ASN A 26 -8.43 -18.68 -15.27
N ASN A 27 -7.09 -18.76 -15.22
CA ASN A 27 -6.35 -18.61 -13.98
C ASN A 27 -6.80 -17.29 -13.34
N PRO A 28 -7.29 -17.33 -12.11
CA PRO A 28 -7.73 -16.10 -11.44
C PRO A 28 -6.57 -15.14 -11.33
N VAL A 29 -6.86 -13.86 -11.46
CA VAL A 29 -5.90 -12.81 -11.06
C VAL A 29 -5.82 -12.80 -9.54
N ARG A 30 -4.62 -12.89 -8.98
CA ARG A 30 -4.35 -12.85 -7.55
C ARG A 30 -3.80 -11.50 -7.15
N ILE A 31 -4.44 -10.84 -6.20
CA ILE A 31 -3.93 -9.64 -5.55
C ILE A 31 -3.37 -10.05 -4.19
N ILE A 32 -2.05 -10.09 -4.08
CA ILE A 32 -1.33 -10.47 -2.86
C ILE A 32 -1.17 -9.22 -1.99
N ILE A 33 -1.46 -9.35 -0.68
CA ILE A 33 -1.37 -8.26 0.29
C ILE A 33 -0.48 -8.70 1.46
N GLY A 34 0.47 -7.84 1.85
CA GLY A 34 1.42 -8.10 2.94
C GLY A 34 0.88 -7.85 4.35
N PHE A 35 -0.43 -7.68 4.52
CA PHE A 35 -1.08 -7.30 5.77
C PHE A 35 -2.29 -8.20 6.06
N ALA A 36 -2.73 -8.20 7.32
CA ALA A 36 -3.88 -8.98 7.77
C ALA A 36 -5.19 -8.52 7.11
N ALA A 37 -6.14 -9.43 7.01
CA ALA A 37 -7.49 -9.12 6.54
C ALA A 37 -8.18 -8.08 7.44
N GLY A 38 -9.05 -7.26 6.84
CA GLY A 38 -9.83 -6.22 7.54
C GLY A 38 -9.13 -4.87 7.71
N GLY A 39 -7.82 -4.76 7.39
CA GLY A 39 -7.13 -3.46 7.34
C GLY A 39 -7.42 -2.68 6.04
N ASN A 40 -7.06 -1.39 6.00
CA ASN A 40 -7.30 -0.52 4.83
C ASN A 40 -6.81 -1.13 3.51
N GLY A 41 -5.62 -1.74 3.49
CA GLY A 41 -5.08 -2.39 2.29
C GLY A 41 -5.96 -3.56 1.80
N ASP A 42 -6.52 -4.35 2.70
CA ASP A 42 -7.42 -5.46 2.39
C ASP A 42 -8.76 -4.94 1.85
N ILE A 43 -9.32 -3.90 2.47
CA ILE A 43 -10.56 -3.26 2.02
C ILE A 43 -10.39 -2.69 0.60
N ILE A 44 -9.30 -1.97 0.35
CA ILE A 44 -8.98 -1.44 -0.98
C ILE A 44 -8.83 -2.57 -2.01
N ALA A 45 -8.09 -3.62 -1.67
CA ALA A 45 -7.87 -4.74 -2.59
C ALA A 45 -9.15 -5.49 -2.93
N ARG A 46 -10.06 -5.71 -1.98
CA ARG A 46 -11.35 -6.37 -2.21
C ARG A 46 -12.27 -5.50 -3.07
N LEU A 47 -12.31 -4.19 -2.81
CA LEU A 47 -13.02 -3.24 -3.66
C LEU A 47 -12.50 -3.30 -5.09
N LEU A 48 -11.19 -3.24 -5.28
CA LEU A 48 -10.59 -3.31 -6.61
C LEU A 48 -10.79 -4.69 -7.26
N ALA A 49 -10.69 -5.78 -6.50
CA ALA A 49 -10.95 -7.12 -7.02
C ALA A 49 -12.38 -7.27 -7.56
N GLU A 50 -13.38 -6.74 -6.86
CA GLU A 50 -14.77 -6.70 -7.29
C GLU A 50 -14.92 -5.95 -8.63
N GLU A 51 -14.34 -4.75 -8.70
CA GLU A 51 -14.47 -3.85 -9.85
C GLU A 51 -13.62 -4.26 -11.07
N LEU A 52 -12.51 -4.96 -10.85
CA LEU A 52 -11.64 -5.47 -11.91
C LEU A 52 -12.20 -6.71 -12.61
N ARG A 53 -13.00 -7.54 -11.94
CA ARG A 53 -13.58 -8.76 -12.52
C ARG A 53 -14.27 -8.52 -13.87
N PRO A 54 -15.26 -7.61 -13.96
CA PRO A 54 -15.94 -7.35 -15.23
C PRO A 54 -15.03 -6.68 -16.28
N VAL A 55 -14.01 -5.93 -15.85
CA VAL A 55 -13.09 -5.23 -16.77
C VAL A 55 -12.10 -6.21 -17.39
N LEU A 56 -11.58 -7.16 -16.61
CA LEU A 56 -10.60 -8.14 -17.05
C LEU A 56 -11.24 -9.39 -17.67
N GLY A 57 -12.56 -9.62 -17.44
CA GLY A 57 -13.23 -10.86 -17.84
C GLY A 57 -12.68 -12.11 -17.13
N ARG A 58 -12.04 -11.94 -15.96
CA ARG A 58 -11.37 -12.98 -15.19
C ARG A 58 -11.80 -12.90 -13.72
N ASN A 59 -11.77 -14.03 -13.04
CA ASN A 59 -11.93 -13.99 -11.58
C ASN A 59 -10.73 -13.28 -10.94
N VAL A 60 -10.99 -12.44 -9.93
CA VAL A 60 -9.95 -11.71 -9.17
C VAL A 60 -10.12 -12.07 -7.70
N ILE A 61 -9.06 -12.59 -7.09
CA ILE A 61 -9.03 -13.03 -5.70
C ILE A 61 -7.99 -12.24 -4.91
N VAL A 62 -8.26 -12.03 -3.62
CA VAL A 62 -7.35 -11.36 -2.69
C VAL A 62 -6.73 -12.42 -1.77
N GLU A 63 -5.41 -12.40 -1.64
CA GLU A 63 -4.64 -13.30 -0.80
C GLU A 63 -3.80 -12.51 0.20
N ASN A 64 -4.10 -12.67 1.49
CA ASN A 64 -3.34 -12.03 2.56
C ASN A 64 -2.12 -12.89 2.94
N LYS A 65 -0.92 -12.33 2.88
CA LYS A 65 0.37 -12.91 3.29
C LYS A 65 1.05 -11.97 4.31
N PRO A 66 0.50 -11.83 5.51
CA PRO A 66 1.03 -10.90 6.49
C PRO A 66 2.39 -11.36 7.01
N GLY A 67 3.25 -10.37 7.32
CA GLY A 67 4.52 -10.60 7.99
C GLY A 67 5.68 -9.78 7.45
N ALA A 68 6.60 -9.46 8.34
CA ALA A 68 7.84 -8.74 8.08
C ALA A 68 7.65 -7.45 7.24
N GLY A 69 6.62 -6.62 7.56
CA GLY A 69 6.35 -5.37 6.84
C GLY A 69 6.01 -5.55 5.36
N GLY A 70 5.41 -6.69 4.98
CA GLY A 70 5.06 -7.01 3.58
C GLY A 70 6.13 -7.79 2.82
N ARG A 71 7.29 -8.09 3.44
CA ARG A 71 8.38 -8.86 2.78
C ARG A 71 7.93 -10.27 2.37
N LEU A 72 7.07 -10.94 3.16
CA LEU A 72 6.54 -12.27 2.81
C LEU A 72 5.66 -12.21 1.55
N ALA A 73 4.84 -11.17 1.40
CA ALA A 73 4.05 -10.95 0.18
C ALA A 73 4.96 -10.73 -1.03
N ALA A 74 6.03 -9.94 -0.89
CA ALA A 74 7.01 -9.72 -1.95
C ALA A 74 7.72 -11.01 -2.37
N GLN A 75 8.16 -11.83 -1.41
CA GLN A 75 8.76 -13.14 -1.70
C GLN A 75 7.77 -14.09 -2.37
N THR A 76 6.48 -14.03 -1.98
CA THR A 76 5.40 -14.80 -2.62
C THR A 76 5.21 -14.35 -4.07
N LEU A 77 5.17 -13.04 -4.34
CA LEU A 77 5.07 -12.50 -5.71
C LEU A 77 6.29 -12.89 -6.55
N LYS A 78 7.50 -12.80 -5.98
CA LYS A 78 8.74 -13.20 -6.67
C LYS A 78 8.73 -14.67 -7.11
N ALA A 79 8.15 -15.55 -6.29
CA ALA A 79 8.06 -16.98 -6.58
C ALA A 79 6.85 -17.37 -7.44
N ALA A 80 5.93 -16.44 -7.70
CA ALA A 80 4.70 -16.71 -8.45
C ALA A 80 4.96 -16.78 -9.97
N ALA A 81 3.98 -17.29 -10.73
CA ALA A 81 4.03 -17.29 -12.20
C ALA A 81 4.08 -15.85 -12.74
N HIS A 82 4.82 -15.65 -13.82
CA HIS A 82 5.07 -14.35 -14.43
C HIS A 82 4.15 -14.08 -15.64
N ASP A 83 3.00 -14.71 -15.68
CA ASP A 83 2.03 -14.74 -16.79
C ASP A 83 0.97 -13.61 -16.75
N GLY A 84 1.11 -12.66 -15.86
CA GLY A 84 0.11 -11.61 -15.65
C GLY A 84 -1.06 -12.02 -14.78
N SER A 85 -0.96 -13.13 -14.05
CA SER A 85 -1.99 -13.55 -13.08
C SER A 85 -1.70 -13.13 -11.64
N ASN A 86 -0.50 -12.62 -11.33
CA ASN A 86 -0.09 -12.31 -9.97
C ASN A 86 0.36 -10.86 -9.82
N TYR A 87 -0.27 -10.16 -8.88
CA TYR A 87 0.02 -8.78 -8.55
C TYR A 87 0.10 -8.63 -7.03
N MET A 88 0.84 -7.66 -6.56
CA MET A 88 0.87 -7.27 -5.16
C MET A 88 0.36 -5.84 -5.01
N LEU A 89 -0.59 -5.65 -4.11
CA LEU A 89 -0.97 -4.33 -3.63
C LEU A 89 -0.19 -4.04 -2.35
N ALA A 90 0.63 -3.01 -2.40
CA ALA A 90 1.48 -2.62 -1.28
C ALA A 90 1.51 -1.10 -1.07
N PRO A 91 1.68 -0.64 0.18
CA PRO A 91 1.98 0.76 0.46
C PRO A 91 3.39 1.10 -0.03
N ASP A 92 3.65 2.38 -0.27
CA ASP A 92 4.95 2.91 -0.67
C ASP A 92 6.10 2.50 0.28
N SER A 93 5.81 2.48 1.56
CA SER A 93 6.76 2.10 2.61
C SER A 93 7.40 0.74 2.40
N TRP A 94 6.70 -0.21 1.77
CA TRP A 94 7.26 -1.51 1.42
C TRP A 94 8.43 -1.42 0.44
N ALA A 95 8.36 -0.54 -0.54
CA ALA A 95 9.42 -0.38 -1.54
C ALA A 95 10.58 0.46 -1.01
N ILE A 96 10.33 1.37 -0.07
CA ILE A 96 11.28 2.38 0.40
C ILE A 96 12.13 1.83 1.56
N PHE A 97 11.51 1.59 2.70
CA PHE A 97 12.26 1.34 3.95
C PHE A 97 13.01 0.00 3.99
N PRO A 98 12.44 -1.13 3.55
CA PRO A 98 13.21 -2.37 3.47
C PRO A 98 14.45 -2.23 2.58
N THR A 99 14.36 -1.47 1.48
CA THR A 99 15.49 -1.24 0.56
C THR A 99 16.60 -0.41 1.21
N ILE A 100 16.26 0.51 2.11
CA ILE A 100 17.24 1.36 2.83
C ILE A 100 17.88 0.61 4.01
N LEU A 101 17.06 -0.18 4.74
CA LEU A 101 17.44 -0.80 6.01
C LEU A 101 18.14 -2.14 5.87
N ASN A 102 17.90 -2.88 4.78
CA ASN A 102 18.35 -4.26 4.64
C ASN A 102 19.22 -4.46 3.42
N THR A 103 20.11 -5.43 3.48
CA THR A 103 20.82 -5.94 2.31
C THR A 103 19.88 -6.80 1.46
N GLU A 104 20.22 -6.96 0.17
CA GLU A 104 19.46 -7.84 -0.74
C GLU A 104 19.41 -9.29 -0.25
N SER A 105 20.46 -9.78 0.41
CA SER A 105 20.50 -11.13 1.01
C SER A 105 19.49 -11.28 2.16
N GLN A 106 19.32 -10.25 2.99
CA GLN A 106 18.31 -10.23 4.06
C GLN A 106 16.88 -10.15 3.52
N LEU A 107 16.67 -9.38 2.45
CA LEU A 107 15.37 -9.26 1.79
C LEU A 107 14.99 -10.52 1.01
N ARG A 108 15.97 -11.26 0.46
CA ARG A 108 15.80 -12.36 -0.50
C ARG A 108 15.15 -11.92 -1.81
N TYR A 109 15.15 -10.62 -2.08
CA TYR A 109 14.72 -10.03 -3.35
C TYR A 109 15.48 -8.71 -3.61
N LYS A 110 15.41 -8.27 -4.87
CA LYS A 110 15.94 -6.98 -5.35
C LYS A 110 14.76 -6.18 -5.90
N LEU A 111 14.49 -5.01 -5.31
CA LEU A 111 13.31 -4.22 -5.70
C LEU A 111 13.25 -3.99 -7.23
N LYS A 112 14.35 -3.49 -7.83
CA LYS A 112 14.36 -3.07 -9.23
C LYS A 112 14.45 -4.20 -10.25
N SER A 113 15.04 -5.35 -9.89
CA SER A 113 15.23 -6.46 -10.84
C SER A 113 14.18 -7.54 -10.71
N ASP A 114 13.54 -7.67 -9.55
CA ASP A 114 12.54 -8.72 -9.33
C ASP A 114 11.10 -8.21 -9.49
N PHE A 115 10.87 -6.88 -9.41
CA PHE A 115 9.53 -6.30 -9.49
C PHE A 115 9.45 -5.17 -10.50
N SER A 116 8.27 -5.05 -11.12
CA SER A 116 7.89 -3.92 -11.96
C SER A 116 6.71 -3.19 -11.32
N PRO A 117 6.77 -1.85 -11.21
CA PRO A 117 5.62 -1.06 -10.84
C PRO A 117 4.57 -1.13 -11.95
N VAL A 118 3.29 -1.26 -11.57
CA VAL A 118 2.16 -1.29 -12.52
C VAL A 118 1.39 0.02 -12.48
N ALA A 119 0.92 0.41 -11.29
CA ALA A 119 0.25 1.71 -11.12
C ALA A 119 0.20 2.12 -9.66
N ARG A 120 0.32 3.41 -9.36
CA ARG A 120 -0.19 4.00 -8.13
C ARG A 120 -1.71 4.05 -8.24
N ILE A 121 -2.41 3.68 -7.17
CA ILE A 121 -3.86 3.56 -7.22
C ILE A 121 -4.60 4.48 -6.26
N VAL A 122 -4.03 4.72 -5.09
CA VAL A 122 -4.63 5.57 -4.05
C VAL A 122 -3.55 6.35 -3.33
N SER A 123 -3.95 7.51 -2.79
CA SER A 123 -3.14 8.30 -1.85
C SER A 123 -3.95 8.64 -0.60
N TYR A 124 -3.24 8.88 0.49
CA TYR A 124 -3.78 9.28 1.78
C TYR A 124 -2.70 10.02 2.58
N PRO A 125 -3.05 11.02 3.41
CA PRO A 125 -2.09 11.62 4.31
C PRO A 125 -1.77 10.68 5.46
N LEU A 126 -0.68 10.94 6.16
CA LEU A 126 -0.48 10.50 7.52
C LEU A 126 -0.69 11.69 8.44
N GLY A 127 -1.11 11.45 9.67
CA GLY A 127 -1.36 12.48 10.65
C GLY A 127 -0.92 12.10 12.05
N LEU A 128 -0.68 13.11 12.87
CA LEU A 128 -0.52 12.94 14.31
C LEU A 128 -1.88 13.06 14.97
N PHE A 129 -2.20 12.06 15.77
CA PHE A 129 -3.42 11.96 16.56
C PHE A 129 -3.05 11.84 18.03
N VAL A 130 -3.89 12.36 18.92
CA VAL A 130 -3.69 12.27 20.35
C VAL A 130 -4.89 11.64 21.05
N SER A 131 -4.62 10.98 22.17
CA SER A 131 -5.66 10.53 23.08
C SER A 131 -6.34 11.73 23.74
N GLU A 132 -7.67 11.68 23.92
CA GLU A 132 -8.42 12.66 24.70
C GLU A 132 -7.88 12.83 26.12
N SER A 133 -7.35 11.74 26.70
CA SER A 133 -6.75 11.74 28.06
C SER A 133 -5.58 12.73 28.22
N THR A 134 -4.95 13.15 27.11
CA THR A 134 -3.88 14.16 27.13
C THR A 134 -4.37 15.57 27.47
N GLY A 135 -5.67 15.84 27.29
CA GLY A 135 -6.24 17.18 27.43
C GLY A 135 -5.79 18.18 26.35
N VAL A 136 -5.07 17.70 25.32
CA VAL A 136 -4.52 18.52 24.23
C VAL A 136 -5.52 18.64 23.09
N ASN A 137 -5.66 19.82 22.50
CA ASN A 137 -6.57 20.08 21.38
C ASN A 137 -5.87 20.60 20.12
N THR A 138 -4.65 21.13 20.25
CA THR A 138 -3.89 21.72 19.14
C THR A 138 -2.46 21.15 19.08
N LEU A 139 -1.84 21.23 17.92
CA LEU A 139 -0.44 20.80 17.76
C LEU A 139 0.51 21.65 18.62
N LYS A 140 0.23 22.94 18.75
CA LYS A 140 1.02 23.85 19.59
C LYS A 140 0.97 23.43 21.06
N GLU A 141 -0.24 23.20 21.61
CA GLU A 141 -0.41 22.70 22.99
C GLU A 141 0.31 21.36 23.20
N TYR A 142 0.24 20.45 22.20
CA TYR A 142 0.95 19.16 22.26
C TYR A 142 2.47 19.37 22.38
N VAL A 143 3.04 20.20 21.50
CA VAL A 143 4.48 20.48 21.48
C VAL A 143 4.95 21.13 22.79
N GLU A 144 4.21 22.10 23.31
CA GLU A 144 4.55 22.77 24.58
C GLU A 144 4.49 21.79 25.76
N LYS A 145 3.47 20.95 25.82
CA LYS A 145 3.32 19.95 26.89
C LYS A 145 4.38 18.85 26.80
N ALA A 146 4.65 18.34 25.60
CA ALA A 146 5.63 17.29 25.38
C ALA A 146 7.10 17.73 25.66
N LYS A 147 7.38 19.04 25.54
CA LYS A 147 8.71 19.60 25.92
C LYS A 147 9.00 19.44 27.41
N THR A 148 7.98 19.54 28.25
CA THR A 148 8.11 19.53 29.72
C THR A 148 7.76 18.17 30.31
N ASP A 149 6.99 17.36 29.62
CA ASP A 149 6.55 16.03 30.06
C ASP A 149 6.93 14.96 29.04
N PRO A 150 8.03 14.20 29.27
CA PRO A 150 8.46 13.15 28.36
C PRO A 150 7.43 12.03 28.15
N SER A 151 6.47 11.84 29.07
CA SER A 151 5.41 10.85 28.88
C SER A 151 4.46 11.22 27.74
N ILE A 152 4.30 12.51 27.44
CA ILE A 152 3.50 13.04 26.33
C ILE A 152 4.26 12.94 24.99
N ALA A 153 5.60 12.86 25.04
CA ALA A 153 6.43 12.68 23.86
C ALA A 153 6.46 11.22 23.32
N LEU A 154 5.74 10.30 23.99
CA LEU A 154 5.55 8.93 23.49
C LEU A 154 4.55 8.94 22.31
N TYR A 155 4.81 8.14 21.29
CA TYR A 155 3.84 7.98 20.20
C TYR A 155 3.82 6.55 19.65
N GLY A 156 2.64 6.09 19.28
CA GLY A 156 2.45 4.81 18.62
C GLY A 156 2.80 4.87 17.13
N SER A 157 3.53 3.87 16.64
CA SER A 157 3.75 3.64 15.22
C SER A 157 3.12 2.33 14.76
N SER A 158 2.81 2.19 13.47
CA SER A 158 2.22 0.98 12.89
C SER A 158 3.21 -0.18 12.72
N GLY A 159 4.41 -0.07 13.28
CA GLY A 159 5.43 -1.11 13.29
C GLY A 159 6.84 -0.57 13.13
N SER A 160 7.80 -1.39 13.55
CA SER A 160 9.21 -1.06 13.35
C SER A 160 9.59 -1.04 11.86
N GLY A 161 10.36 -0.03 11.45
CA GLY A 161 10.74 0.20 10.07
C GLY A 161 9.62 0.78 9.18
N SER A 162 8.52 1.24 9.79
CA SER A 162 7.43 1.88 9.06
C SER A 162 7.65 3.38 8.88
N ILE A 163 6.98 3.97 7.89
CA ILE A 163 6.98 5.42 7.70
C ILE A 163 6.49 6.17 8.95
N THR A 164 5.54 5.57 9.68
CA THR A 164 5.00 6.16 10.92
C THR A 164 6.04 6.22 12.04
N GLU A 165 7.01 5.32 12.06
CA GLU A 165 8.16 5.39 12.96
C GLU A 165 9.14 6.48 12.52
N PHE A 166 9.48 6.54 11.24
CA PHE A 166 10.43 7.55 10.72
C PHE A 166 9.91 8.97 10.81
N LEU A 167 8.60 9.19 10.73
CA LEU A 167 8.00 10.50 10.97
C LEU A 167 8.28 11.02 12.39
N GLY A 168 8.41 10.14 13.38
CA GLY A 168 8.84 10.54 14.72
C GLY A 168 10.23 11.14 14.79
N ILE A 169 11.15 10.72 13.91
CA ILE A 169 12.48 11.30 13.79
C ILE A 169 12.38 12.73 13.23
N VAL A 170 11.57 12.88 12.17
CA VAL A 170 11.32 14.19 11.56
C VAL A 170 10.64 15.13 12.56
N MET A 171 9.62 14.64 13.30
CA MET A 171 8.97 15.39 14.39
C MET A 171 9.96 15.78 15.48
N SER A 172 10.84 14.86 15.91
CA SER A 172 11.83 15.16 16.95
C SER A 172 12.75 16.31 16.56
N LYS A 173 13.19 16.34 15.30
CA LYS A 173 14.04 17.41 14.76
C LYS A 173 13.31 18.74 14.71
N GLU A 174 12.09 18.74 14.22
CA GLU A 174 11.29 19.95 14.04
C GLU A 174 10.80 20.53 15.39
N PHE A 175 10.40 19.68 16.33
CA PHE A 175 9.91 20.10 17.63
C PHE A 175 11.05 20.49 18.60
N GLY A 176 12.29 20.08 18.31
CA GLY A 176 13.45 20.35 19.15
C GLY A 176 13.53 19.53 20.44
N PHE A 177 12.82 18.38 20.50
CA PHE A 177 12.92 17.40 21.57
C PHE A 177 12.70 15.98 21.03
N LYS A 178 13.14 14.97 21.80
CA LYS A 178 13.05 13.57 21.38
C LYS A 178 11.63 13.04 21.49
N MET A 179 11.05 12.62 20.38
CA MET A 179 9.87 11.77 20.34
C MET A 179 10.30 10.31 20.55
N THR A 180 9.57 9.58 21.39
CA THR A 180 9.87 8.17 21.67
C THR A 180 8.80 7.27 21.08
N VAL A 181 9.20 6.37 20.19
CA VAL A 181 8.29 5.46 19.49
C VAL A 181 7.91 4.27 20.38
N VAL A 182 6.64 3.89 20.28
CA VAL A 182 6.10 2.61 20.76
C VAL A 182 5.56 1.86 19.54
N PRO A 183 6.27 0.83 19.03
CA PRO A 183 5.86 0.10 17.84
C PRO A 183 4.70 -0.87 18.13
N PHE A 184 3.67 -0.85 17.29
CA PHE A 184 2.52 -1.75 17.30
C PHE A 184 2.47 -2.62 16.04
N LYS A 185 1.48 -3.53 15.93
CA LYS A 185 1.34 -4.43 14.77
C LYS A 185 0.55 -3.83 13.60
N GLY A 186 0.15 -2.55 13.69
CA GLY A 186 -0.61 -1.83 12.68
C GLY A 186 -1.36 -0.64 13.25
N GLY A 187 -2.02 0.14 12.37
CA GLY A 187 -2.78 1.34 12.76
C GLY A 187 -3.96 1.04 13.69
N GLY A 188 -4.61 -0.12 13.54
CA GLY A 188 -5.69 -0.55 14.42
C GLY A 188 -5.26 -0.75 15.87
N ASP A 189 -4.07 -1.30 16.09
CA ASP A 189 -3.50 -1.45 17.44
C ASP A 189 -3.13 -0.08 18.03
N VAL A 190 -2.55 0.81 17.22
CA VAL A 190 -2.27 2.21 17.65
C VAL A 190 -3.56 2.88 18.07
N LYS A 191 -4.62 2.78 17.26
CA LYS A 191 -5.95 3.32 17.57
C LYS A 191 -6.48 2.82 18.90
N SER A 192 -6.46 1.50 19.12
CA SER A 192 -6.97 0.89 20.35
C SER A 192 -6.23 1.37 21.60
N ASN A 193 -4.90 1.52 21.50
CA ASN A 193 -4.07 2.00 22.61
C ASN A 193 -4.23 3.51 22.85
N LEU A 194 -4.46 4.32 21.81
CA LEU A 194 -4.83 5.73 21.95
C LEU A 194 -6.18 5.90 22.66
N MET A 195 -7.20 5.14 22.23
CA MET A 195 -8.53 5.14 22.84
C MET A 195 -8.51 4.74 24.33
N GLY A 196 -7.62 3.82 24.68
CA GLY A 196 -7.42 3.36 26.06
C GLY A 196 -6.48 4.25 26.87
N GLY A 197 -5.87 5.30 26.29
CA GLY A 197 -4.92 6.16 26.98
C GLY A 197 -3.56 5.52 27.31
N GLN A 198 -3.24 4.33 26.72
CA GLN A 198 -1.95 3.65 26.95
C GLN A 198 -0.79 4.35 26.23
N VAL A 199 -1.07 5.06 25.13
CA VAL A 199 -0.13 5.97 24.49
C VAL A 199 -0.79 7.32 24.30
N PRO A 200 -0.08 8.44 24.53
CA PRO A 200 -0.64 9.78 24.41
C PRO A 200 -0.86 10.23 22.97
N ALA A 201 -0.01 9.78 22.06
CA ALA A 201 -0.04 10.16 20.64
C ALA A 201 0.16 8.95 19.73
N GLY A 202 -0.16 9.11 18.43
CA GLY A 202 0.08 8.08 17.43
C GLY A 202 0.11 8.68 16.02
N VAL A 203 0.96 8.13 15.17
CA VAL A 203 0.97 8.46 13.75
C VAL A 203 0.17 7.41 12.99
N MET A 204 -0.92 7.85 12.34
CA MET A 204 -1.90 6.96 11.70
C MET A 204 -2.41 7.52 10.38
N THR A 205 -3.10 6.67 9.62
CA THR A 205 -3.91 7.10 8.48
C THR A 205 -5.21 7.80 8.95
N PRO A 206 -5.83 8.63 8.13
CA PRO A 206 -7.14 9.20 8.46
C PRO A 206 -8.20 8.13 8.70
N GLY A 207 -8.17 7.03 7.93
CA GLY A 207 -9.10 5.91 8.10
C GLY A 207 -9.02 5.25 9.47
N ASP A 208 -7.83 5.18 10.05
CA ASP A 208 -7.66 4.65 11.40
C ASP A 208 -8.07 5.69 12.47
N GLY A 209 -7.68 6.96 12.30
CA GLY A 209 -7.84 7.99 13.32
C GLY A 209 -9.18 8.72 13.31
N LEU A 210 -9.76 9.00 12.12
CA LEU A 210 -11.02 9.76 11.98
C LEU A 210 -12.27 8.88 12.03
N ALA A 211 -12.13 7.57 11.80
CA ALA A 211 -13.26 6.64 11.90
C ALA A 211 -13.66 6.31 13.35
N GLU A 212 -13.03 6.95 14.33
CA GLU A 212 -13.36 6.77 15.74
C GLU A 212 -14.62 7.58 16.10
N VAL A 213 -15.58 6.89 16.70
CA VAL A 213 -16.83 7.47 17.17
C VAL A 213 -16.71 7.71 18.68
N GLY A 214 -16.88 8.95 19.11
CA GLY A 214 -16.91 9.29 20.54
C GLY A 214 -15.84 10.25 21.02
N GLY A 215 -14.99 10.76 20.13
CA GLY A 215 -14.05 11.84 20.42
C GLY A 215 -12.85 11.47 21.28
N LYS A 216 -12.60 10.16 21.49
CA LYS A 216 -11.46 9.67 22.29
C LYS A 216 -10.10 9.90 21.65
N ILE A 217 -10.09 10.12 20.32
CA ILE A 217 -8.91 10.42 19.53
C ILE A 217 -9.15 11.74 18.79
N LYS A 218 -8.17 12.64 18.84
CA LYS A 218 -8.21 13.93 18.17
C LYS A 218 -7.08 14.05 17.15
N PRO A 219 -7.36 14.45 15.89
CA PRO A 219 -6.31 14.76 14.92
C PRO A 219 -5.68 16.11 15.28
N LEU A 220 -4.35 16.17 15.32
CA LEU A 220 -3.62 17.42 15.50
C LEU A 220 -3.16 18.03 14.16
N GLY A 221 -2.98 17.22 13.13
CA GLY A 221 -2.62 17.69 11.81
C GLY A 221 -2.13 16.59 10.89
N PHE A 222 -2.14 16.88 9.57
CA PHE A 222 -1.62 16.00 8.54
C PHE A 222 -0.25 16.48 8.03
N PHE A 223 0.63 15.52 7.68
CA PHE A 223 1.97 15.76 7.14
C PHE A 223 1.95 15.99 5.62
N VAL A 224 1.09 16.88 5.14
CA VAL A 224 0.93 17.21 3.71
C VAL A 224 0.98 18.73 3.49
N GLU A 225 1.27 19.14 2.25
CA GLU A 225 1.38 20.55 1.87
C GLU A 225 0.05 21.30 1.99
N GLU A 226 -1.02 20.67 1.52
CA GLU A 226 -2.36 21.24 1.45
C GLU A 226 -3.35 20.37 2.21
N ARG A 227 -4.44 20.99 2.68
CA ARG A 227 -5.51 20.27 3.38
C ARG A 227 -6.05 19.12 2.55
N TRP A 228 -6.25 18.00 3.21
CA TRP A 228 -6.84 16.84 2.58
C TRP A 228 -8.32 17.07 2.29
N SER A 229 -8.70 17.06 1.02
CA SER A 229 -10.07 17.40 0.58
C SER A 229 -11.18 16.54 1.19
N ILE A 230 -10.86 15.31 1.59
CA ILE A 230 -11.81 14.36 2.23
C ILE A 230 -11.96 14.63 3.73
N ALA A 231 -11.02 15.36 4.34
CA ALA A 231 -11.06 15.76 5.75
C ALA A 231 -10.56 17.22 5.93
N PRO A 232 -11.23 18.21 5.31
CA PRO A 232 -10.74 19.59 5.24
C PRO A 232 -10.72 20.29 6.60
N GLN A 233 -11.39 19.73 7.59
CA GLN A 233 -11.39 20.24 8.98
C GLN A 233 -10.06 20.00 9.71
N VAL A 234 -9.23 19.04 9.25
CA VAL A 234 -7.94 18.77 9.87
C VAL A 234 -6.86 19.64 9.21
N PRO A 235 -6.17 20.51 9.98
CA PRO A 235 -5.12 21.37 9.45
C PRO A 235 -3.89 20.56 9.04
N THR A 236 -3.03 21.14 8.20
CA THR A 236 -1.70 20.58 7.95
C THR A 236 -0.70 21.02 9.02
N PHE A 237 0.41 20.30 9.15
CA PHE A 237 1.53 20.75 10.00
C PHE A 237 2.08 22.08 9.52
N LYS A 238 2.16 22.28 8.21
CA LYS A 238 2.65 23.52 7.58
C LYS A 238 1.79 24.73 7.92
N GLU A 239 0.45 24.60 7.89
CA GLU A 239 -0.47 25.67 8.31
C GLU A 239 -0.29 26.07 9.76
N GLN A 240 0.21 25.17 10.60
CA GLN A 240 0.46 25.39 12.02
C GLN A 240 1.91 25.83 12.33
N GLY A 241 2.70 26.14 11.28
CA GLY A 241 4.06 26.66 11.41
C GLY A 241 5.16 25.60 11.56
N PHE A 242 4.83 24.30 11.34
CA PHE A 242 5.80 23.20 11.40
C PHE A 242 6.09 22.67 10.00
N ASN A 243 7.37 22.70 9.61
CA ASN A 243 7.79 22.30 8.25
C ASN A 243 7.98 20.78 8.13
N ILE A 244 6.95 20.01 8.45
CA ILE A 244 6.95 18.54 8.27
C ILE A 244 5.99 18.19 7.16
N VAL A 245 6.53 17.89 5.99
CA VAL A 245 5.78 17.45 4.83
C VAL A 245 6.44 16.21 4.26
N ASN A 246 5.74 15.09 4.26
CA ASN A 246 6.24 13.83 3.68
C ASN A 246 5.62 13.50 2.31
N GLY A 247 4.79 14.41 1.75
CA GLY A 247 4.13 14.21 0.47
C GLY A 247 2.95 13.22 0.49
N GLY A 248 2.51 12.78 1.68
CA GLY A 248 1.51 11.74 1.85
C GLY A 248 2.05 10.33 1.57
N ALA A 249 1.24 9.34 1.89
CA ALA A 249 1.48 7.93 1.59
C ALA A 249 0.58 7.49 0.43
N PHE A 250 0.96 6.41 -0.25
CA PHE A 250 0.16 5.84 -1.32
C PHE A 250 0.21 4.31 -1.29
N SER A 251 -0.73 3.69 -1.98
CA SER A 251 -0.64 2.27 -2.30
C SER A 251 -0.59 2.06 -3.81
N ALA A 252 0.13 1.03 -4.21
CA ALA A 252 0.43 0.77 -5.61
C ALA A 252 0.38 -0.72 -5.94
N PHE A 253 0.08 -1.02 -7.19
CA PHE A 253 0.18 -2.36 -7.77
C PHE A 253 1.57 -2.61 -8.31
N TRP A 254 2.06 -3.80 -7.99
CA TRP A 254 3.35 -4.34 -8.44
C TRP A 254 3.17 -5.71 -9.03
N THR A 255 4.03 -6.08 -9.96
CA THR A 255 4.11 -7.43 -10.51
C THR A 255 5.55 -7.89 -10.61
N HIS A 256 5.78 -9.15 -10.98
CA HIS A 256 7.13 -9.64 -11.22
C HIS A 256 7.76 -8.94 -12.45
N ALA A 257 9.06 -8.63 -12.39
CA ALA A 257 9.76 -7.91 -13.47
C ALA A 257 9.70 -8.64 -14.83
N LYS A 258 9.58 -9.97 -14.84
CA LYS A 258 9.46 -10.79 -16.05
C LYS A 258 8.02 -10.89 -16.57
N THR A 259 7.03 -10.31 -15.92
CA THR A 259 5.66 -10.26 -16.44
C THR A 259 5.65 -9.56 -17.79
N PRO A 260 5.05 -10.15 -18.85
CA PRO A 260 5.00 -9.53 -20.18
C PRO A 260 4.44 -8.10 -20.12
N GLU A 261 5.01 -7.21 -20.94
CA GLU A 261 4.58 -5.81 -20.95
C GLU A 261 3.10 -5.66 -21.31
N ALA A 262 2.61 -6.47 -22.26
CA ALA A 262 1.19 -6.48 -22.62
C ALA A 262 0.27 -6.76 -21.43
N GLU A 263 0.63 -7.69 -20.54
CA GLU A 263 -0.16 -8.00 -19.34
C GLU A 263 -0.05 -6.88 -18.28
N ARG A 264 1.11 -6.24 -18.16
CA ARG A 264 1.28 -5.07 -17.28
C ARG A 264 0.42 -3.90 -17.75
N SER A 265 0.50 -3.56 -19.05
CA SER A 265 -0.30 -2.49 -19.64
C SER A 265 -1.80 -2.77 -19.54
N LYS A 266 -2.24 -4.01 -19.78
CA LYS A 266 -3.64 -4.41 -19.61
C LYS A 266 -4.14 -4.19 -18.19
N MET A 267 -3.35 -4.54 -17.18
CA MET A 267 -3.70 -4.30 -15.78
C MET A 267 -3.68 -2.81 -15.44
N GLU A 268 -2.70 -2.06 -15.93
CA GLU A 268 -2.59 -0.61 -15.74
C GLU A 268 -3.83 0.11 -16.28
N GLU A 269 -4.25 -0.19 -17.51
CA GLU A 269 -5.46 0.36 -18.12
C GLU A 269 -6.74 -0.04 -17.36
N ALA A 270 -6.83 -1.29 -16.91
CA ALA A 270 -7.95 -1.76 -16.11
C ALA A 270 -8.06 -1.01 -14.78
N LEU A 271 -6.94 -0.80 -14.09
CA LEU A 271 -6.89 0.00 -12.87
C LEU A 271 -7.28 1.46 -13.11
N LYS A 272 -6.78 2.09 -14.18
CA LYS A 272 -7.15 3.44 -14.59
C LYS A 272 -8.66 3.56 -14.80
N LYS A 273 -9.25 2.62 -15.53
CA LYS A 273 -10.69 2.57 -15.79
C LYS A 273 -11.51 2.39 -14.53
N VAL A 274 -11.09 1.51 -13.63
CA VAL A 274 -11.77 1.25 -12.35
C VAL A 274 -11.72 2.48 -11.45
N LEU A 275 -10.55 3.09 -11.29
CA LEU A 275 -10.36 4.26 -10.42
C LEU A 275 -11.03 5.54 -10.93
N SER A 276 -11.37 5.62 -12.23
CA SER A 276 -12.13 6.74 -12.78
C SER A 276 -13.64 6.66 -12.51
N LYS A 277 -14.16 5.52 -12.03
CA LYS A 277 -15.59 5.35 -11.70
C LYS A 277 -15.96 6.20 -10.47
N PRO A 278 -16.99 7.05 -10.53
CA PRO A 278 -17.45 7.82 -9.37
C PRO A 278 -17.81 6.95 -8.16
N SER A 279 -18.45 5.81 -8.39
CA SER A 279 -18.80 4.85 -7.32
C SER A 279 -17.59 4.29 -6.59
N VAL A 280 -16.48 4.06 -7.29
CA VAL A 280 -15.21 3.61 -6.68
C VAL A 280 -14.60 4.74 -5.86
N GLN A 281 -14.57 5.96 -6.40
CA GLN A 281 -14.05 7.14 -5.70
C GLN A 281 -14.84 7.43 -4.42
N GLU A 282 -16.16 7.34 -4.46
CA GLU A 282 -17.02 7.49 -3.29
C GLU A 282 -16.76 6.39 -2.23
N ARG A 283 -16.61 5.13 -2.64
CA ARG A 283 -16.28 4.02 -1.73
C ARG A 283 -14.92 4.22 -1.06
N LEU A 284 -13.92 4.69 -1.81
CA LEU A 284 -12.60 5.01 -1.28
C LEU A 284 -12.66 6.22 -0.32
N ALA A 285 -13.41 7.26 -0.66
CA ALA A 285 -13.56 8.43 0.19
C ALA A 285 -14.21 8.11 1.55
N LYS A 286 -15.13 7.13 1.63
CA LYS A 286 -15.73 6.66 2.89
C LYS A 286 -14.71 6.07 3.87
N ILE A 287 -13.57 5.62 3.39
CA ILE A 287 -12.43 5.15 4.21
C ILE A 287 -11.27 6.16 4.22
N TYR A 288 -11.56 7.43 3.91
CA TYR A 288 -10.60 8.53 3.87
C TYR A 288 -9.41 8.32 2.94
N VAL A 289 -9.63 7.64 1.82
CA VAL A 289 -8.63 7.37 0.79
C VAL A 289 -9.07 8.01 -0.52
N ARG A 290 -8.16 8.64 -1.23
CA ARG A 290 -8.41 9.23 -2.55
C ARG A 290 -7.91 8.31 -3.65
N ALA A 291 -8.74 8.08 -4.67
CA ALA A 291 -8.28 7.50 -5.92
C ALA A 291 -7.21 8.42 -6.53
N ASP A 292 -6.02 7.89 -6.80
CA ASP A 292 -4.87 8.67 -7.27
C ASP A 292 -4.04 7.81 -8.23
N PHE A 293 -4.51 7.78 -9.47
CA PHE A 293 -3.87 6.98 -10.51
C PHE A 293 -2.60 7.65 -11.03
N ALA A 294 -1.52 6.89 -11.08
CA ALA A 294 -0.33 7.20 -11.87
C ALA A 294 0.22 5.94 -12.51
N GLU A 295 0.67 6.06 -13.74
CA GLU A 295 1.27 4.99 -14.52
C GLU A 295 2.51 4.39 -13.84
N GLY A 296 2.83 3.13 -14.15
CA GLY A 296 3.95 2.41 -13.54
C GLY A 296 5.29 3.13 -13.71
N LYS A 297 5.53 3.77 -14.85
CA LYS A 297 6.74 4.57 -15.07
C LYS A 297 6.85 5.75 -14.09
N VAL A 298 5.75 6.47 -13.88
CA VAL A 298 5.69 7.60 -12.94
C VAL A 298 5.86 7.12 -11.51
N LEU A 299 5.21 6.00 -11.17
CA LEU A 299 5.36 5.34 -9.87
C LEU A 299 6.82 4.95 -9.59
N GLY A 300 7.51 4.33 -10.55
CA GLY A 300 8.92 3.96 -10.39
C GLY A 300 9.82 5.17 -10.10
N GLN A 301 9.65 6.25 -10.84
CA GLN A 301 10.38 7.51 -10.59
C GLN A 301 10.05 8.12 -9.22
N GLN A 302 8.79 8.02 -8.78
CA GLN A 302 8.39 8.51 -7.47
C GLN A 302 9.05 7.71 -6.35
N VAL A 303 9.08 6.39 -6.46
CA VAL A 303 9.74 5.51 -5.48
C VAL A 303 11.24 5.82 -5.40
N ASP A 304 11.91 6.03 -6.53
CA ASP A 304 13.33 6.40 -6.52
C ASP A 304 13.58 7.74 -5.82
N ARG A 305 12.73 8.75 -6.05
CA ARG A 305 12.82 10.03 -5.33
C ARG A 305 12.62 9.86 -3.83
N LEU A 306 11.66 9.02 -3.41
CA LEU A 306 11.39 8.77 -2.00
C LEU A 306 12.53 7.98 -1.32
N ILE A 307 13.13 7.00 -1.99
CA ILE A 307 14.31 6.29 -1.48
C ILE A 307 15.45 7.29 -1.25
N ASN A 308 15.72 8.18 -2.23
CA ASN A 308 16.76 9.20 -2.11
C ASN A 308 16.48 10.20 -0.96
N TYR A 309 15.22 10.59 -0.79
CA TYR A 309 14.80 11.50 0.29
C TYR A 309 14.95 10.85 1.68
N TRP A 310 14.49 9.61 1.84
CA TRP A 310 14.49 8.93 3.13
C TRP A 310 15.86 8.35 3.53
N THR A 311 16.74 8.05 2.57
CA THR A 311 18.04 7.41 2.84
C THR A 311 18.90 8.19 3.86
N PRO A 312 19.14 9.50 3.75
CA PRO A 312 19.90 10.23 4.76
C PRO A 312 19.21 10.26 6.12
N ILE A 313 17.87 10.46 6.15
CA ILE A 313 17.09 10.52 7.39
C ILE A 313 17.18 9.21 8.16
N VAL A 314 17.02 8.09 7.46
CA VAL A 314 17.08 6.75 8.07
C VAL A 314 18.51 6.41 8.52
N LYS A 315 19.55 6.80 7.76
CA LYS A 315 20.93 6.54 8.14
C LYS A 315 21.41 7.36 9.34
N GLU A 316 20.90 8.60 9.50
CA GLU A 316 21.16 9.42 10.68
C GLU A 316 20.44 8.88 11.93
N SER A 317 19.35 8.15 11.74
CA SER A 317 18.71 7.45 12.85
C SER A 317 19.54 6.24 13.26
N SER A 318 19.64 6.00 14.56
CA SER A 318 20.28 4.78 15.09
C SER A 318 19.46 3.50 14.88
N LEU A 319 18.42 3.57 14.06
CA LEU A 319 17.52 2.45 13.77
C LEU A 319 18.23 1.45 12.86
N LYS A 320 18.39 0.22 13.35
CA LYS A 320 18.94 -0.91 12.60
C LYS A 320 17.80 -1.76 12.05
N ALA A 321 18.06 -2.43 10.93
CA ALA A 321 17.21 -3.52 10.45
C ALA A 321 16.96 -4.55 11.56
N GLN A 322 15.71 -4.92 11.77
CA GLN A 322 15.31 -6.04 12.64
C GLN A 322 15.07 -7.29 11.80
#